data_3503d215ad7d4c9f8ca396d1d88fde47
#
_entry.id   3503d215ad7d4c9f8ca396d1d88fde47
#
_cell.length_a   1.000
_cell.length_b   1.000
_cell.length_c   1.000
_cell.angle_alpha   90.00
_cell.angle_beta   90.00
_cell.angle_gamma   90.00
#
_symmetry.space_group_name_H-M   'P 1'
#
loop_
_entity.id
_entity.type
_entity.pdbx_description
1 polymer ?
#
loop_
_entity_poly.entity_id
_entity_poly.type
_entity_poly.pdbx_seq_one_letter_code
_entity_poly.pdbx_strand_id
1 'polypeptide(L)'
;WLYVSIHYHGNIGVIGSYLLVLLFIAALSIYSGILFLLNKFFETYCSSSLSLFSLPASWTIIELLRSYLFTGFPWLISGTMLADSWIDGFTPVFGAQGNSFLLILIGSILYRFSFEIHKKRATLPYAFLLSFVFMTSYLLKSIEWTDISKEIRVSIYQPNLTLEDKWSQYGIIKTHNMMEKAILNSNERELIVFP
;
A
#
# COMPACT_ATOMS: atom_id res chain seq x y z
N TRP A 1 10.04 2.31 15.54
CA TRP A 1 8.72 2.75 16.06
C TRP A 1 8.02 1.63 16.83
N LEU A 2 8.03 0.41 16.32
CA LEU A 2 7.36 -0.73 16.95
C LEU A 2 7.86 -0.99 18.39
N TYR A 3 9.17 -0.92 18.62
CA TYR A 3 9.75 -1.01 19.96
C TYR A 3 9.16 0.05 20.90
N VAL A 4 9.08 1.30 20.45
CA VAL A 4 8.52 2.40 21.24
C VAL A 4 7.07 2.11 21.61
N SER A 5 6.26 1.68 20.66
CA SER A 5 4.87 1.33 20.91
C SER A 5 4.70 0.19 21.91
N ILE A 6 5.52 -0.86 21.80
CA ILE A 6 5.43 -2.04 22.66
C ILE A 6 5.98 -1.73 24.07
N HIS A 7 7.12 -1.05 24.15
CA HIS A 7 7.79 -0.80 25.43
C HIS A 7 7.09 0.29 26.23
N TYR A 8 6.92 1.49 25.65
CA TYR A 8 6.41 2.65 26.38
C TYR A 8 4.88 2.66 26.50
N HIS A 9 4.15 2.27 25.45
CA HIS A 9 2.70 2.31 25.47
C HIS A 9 2.07 0.95 25.81
N GLY A 10 2.74 -0.16 25.49
CA GLY A 10 2.33 -1.50 25.87
C GLY A 10 2.77 -1.94 27.26
N ASN A 11 3.56 -1.11 27.95
CA ASN A 11 4.12 -1.36 29.30
C ASN A 11 4.84 -2.71 29.43
N ILE A 12 5.50 -3.14 28.36
CA ILE A 12 6.26 -4.40 28.29
C ILE A 12 7.72 -4.10 28.61
N GLY A 13 8.34 -4.93 29.45
CA GLY A 13 9.77 -4.78 29.78
C GLY A 13 10.69 -4.80 28.54
N VAL A 14 11.87 -4.22 28.65
CA VAL A 14 12.85 -4.05 27.56
C VAL A 14 13.10 -5.34 26.78
N ILE A 15 13.40 -6.44 27.49
CA ILE A 15 13.70 -7.74 26.86
C ILE A 15 12.49 -8.27 26.11
N GLY A 16 11.28 -8.21 26.70
CA GLY A 16 10.05 -8.63 26.05
C GLY A 16 9.73 -7.83 24.78
N SER A 17 9.99 -6.52 24.83
CA SER A 17 9.80 -5.64 23.67
C SER A 17 10.73 -6.00 22.51
N TYR A 18 12.01 -6.26 22.76
CA TYR A 18 12.94 -6.72 21.73
C TYR A 18 12.54 -8.09 21.14
N LEU A 19 12.12 -9.05 21.98
CA LEU A 19 11.66 -10.34 21.51
C LEU A 19 10.43 -10.24 20.60
N LEU A 20 9.45 -9.41 20.97
CA LEU A 20 8.27 -9.19 20.14
C LEU A 20 8.61 -8.51 18.81
N VAL A 21 9.51 -7.53 18.81
CA VAL A 21 9.99 -6.89 17.57
C VAL A 21 10.70 -7.89 16.67
N LEU A 22 11.57 -8.73 17.22
CA LEU A 22 12.27 -9.78 16.46
C LEU A 22 11.28 -10.80 15.88
N LEU A 23 10.29 -11.21 16.65
CA LEU A 23 9.25 -12.13 16.20
C LEU A 23 8.41 -11.53 15.06
N PHE A 24 8.08 -10.25 15.15
CA PHE A 24 7.38 -9.54 14.10
C PHE A 24 8.23 -9.43 12.82
N ILE A 25 9.52 -9.09 12.93
CA ILE A 25 10.44 -9.06 11.79
C ILE A 25 10.55 -10.45 11.15
N ALA A 26 10.71 -11.51 11.96
CA ALA A 26 10.76 -12.86 11.47
C ALA A 26 9.49 -13.25 10.72
N ALA A 27 8.32 -12.94 11.26
CA ALA A 27 7.03 -13.19 10.61
C ALA A 27 6.91 -12.46 9.25
N LEU A 28 7.30 -11.20 9.17
CA LEU A 28 7.30 -10.46 7.89
C LEU A 28 8.35 -11.00 6.90
N SER A 29 9.49 -11.50 7.39
CA SER A 29 10.52 -12.09 6.54
C SER A 29 10.06 -13.36 5.82
N ILE A 30 9.09 -14.09 6.39
CA ILE A 30 8.48 -15.26 5.75
C ILE A 30 7.84 -14.90 4.43
N TYR A 31 7.15 -13.76 4.34
CA TYR A 31 6.56 -13.28 3.09
C TYR A 31 7.61 -13.08 1.99
N SER A 32 8.76 -12.50 2.35
CA SER A 32 9.88 -12.34 1.41
C SER A 32 10.44 -13.68 0.96
N GLY A 33 10.56 -14.65 1.87
CA GLY A 33 10.98 -16.02 1.52
C GLY A 33 10.02 -16.68 0.54
N ILE A 34 8.70 -16.61 0.81
CA ILE A 34 7.66 -17.14 -0.07
C ILE A 34 7.67 -16.44 -1.44
N LEU A 35 7.91 -15.13 -1.48
CA LEU A 35 8.05 -14.38 -2.74
C LEU A 35 9.13 -15.00 -3.65
N PHE A 36 10.32 -15.27 -3.12
CA PHE A 36 11.40 -15.85 -3.91
C PHE A 36 11.08 -17.29 -4.37
N LEU A 37 10.44 -18.09 -3.53
CA LEU A 37 10.00 -19.42 -3.90
C LEU A 37 8.93 -19.37 -5.01
N LEU A 38 7.97 -18.46 -4.89
CA LEU A 38 6.92 -18.28 -5.88
C LEU A 38 7.46 -17.78 -7.21
N ASN A 39 8.38 -16.79 -7.17
CA ASN A 39 9.06 -16.33 -8.37
C ASN A 39 9.83 -17.46 -9.05
N LYS A 40 10.58 -18.27 -8.29
CA LYS A 40 11.30 -19.42 -8.82
C LYS A 40 10.37 -20.46 -9.42
N PHE A 41 9.22 -20.69 -8.80
CA PHE A 41 8.19 -21.57 -9.33
C PHE A 41 7.71 -21.07 -10.70
N PHE A 42 7.33 -19.79 -10.82
CA PHE A 42 6.90 -19.22 -12.10
C PHE A 42 8.00 -19.28 -13.17
N GLU A 43 9.25 -18.97 -12.82
CA GLU A 43 10.37 -19.07 -13.75
C GLU A 43 10.62 -20.52 -14.24
N THR A 44 10.33 -21.51 -13.41
CA THR A 44 10.59 -22.92 -13.76
C THR A 44 9.47 -23.50 -14.63
N TYR A 45 8.21 -23.17 -14.33
CA TYR A 45 7.05 -23.80 -14.94
C TYR A 45 6.36 -22.95 -16.02
N CYS A 46 6.60 -21.63 -16.07
CA CYS A 46 6.07 -20.78 -17.11
C CYS A 46 7.05 -20.69 -18.29
N SER A 47 6.51 -20.39 -19.49
CA SER A 47 7.34 -20.22 -20.67
C SER A 47 8.32 -19.04 -20.52
N SER A 48 9.46 -19.11 -21.22
CA SER A 48 10.47 -18.03 -21.19
C SER A 48 9.91 -16.66 -21.61
N SER A 49 8.88 -16.64 -22.45
CA SER A 49 8.19 -15.42 -22.86
C SER A 49 7.45 -14.74 -21.70
N LEU A 50 6.98 -15.51 -20.71
CA LEU A 50 6.27 -15.00 -19.54
C LEU A 50 7.20 -14.69 -18.36
N SER A 51 8.48 -15.02 -18.45
CA SER A 51 9.45 -14.81 -17.36
C SER A 51 9.60 -13.34 -16.94
N LEU A 52 9.25 -12.39 -17.81
CA LEU A 52 9.23 -10.96 -17.49
C LEU A 52 8.16 -10.62 -16.41
N PHE A 53 7.06 -11.39 -16.38
CA PHE A 53 5.93 -11.17 -15.50
C PHE A 53 6.02 -11.98 -14.19
N SER A 54 6.99 -12.90 -14.07
CA SER A 54 7.11 -13.78 -12.89
C SER A 54 7.30 -13.00 -11.60
N LEU A 55 8.26 -12.08 -11.56
CA LEU A 55 8.53 -11.26 -10.39
C LEU A 55 7.40 -10.28 -10.08
N PRO A 56 6.84 -9.51 -11.03
CA PRO A 56 5.67 -8.67 -10.81
C PRO A 56 4.47 -9.44 -10.22
N ALA A 57 4.15 -10.61 -10.79
CA ALA A 57 3.05 -11.44 -10.31
C ALA A 57 3.31 -11.97 -8.88
N SER A 58 4.52 -12.52 -8.63
CA SER A 58 4.89 -13.00 -7.31
C SER A 58 4.83 -11.90 -6.26
N TRP A 59 5.34 -10.72 -6.58
CA TRP A 59 5.30 -9.56 -5.68
C TRP A 59 3.88 -9.18 -5.31
N THR A 60 3.02 -9.00 -6.31
CA THR A 60 1.62 -8.61 -6.11
C THR A 60 0.84 -9.65 -5.31
N ILE A 61 1.04 -10.96 -5.61
CA ILE A 61 0.41 -12.05 -4.85
C ILE A 61 0.83 -11.98 -3.38
N ILE A 62 2.10 -11.75 -3.09
CA ILE A 62 2.59 -11.65 -1.70
C ILE A 62 2.07 -10.40 -1.00
N GLU A 63 1.98 -9.27 -1.67
CA GLU A 63 1.34 -8.07 -1.09
C GLU A 63 -0.14 -8.31 -0.79
N LEU A 64 -0.88 -8.97 -1.69
CA LEU A 64 -2.27 -9.36 -1.45
C LEU A 64 -2.39 -10.30 -0.25
N LEU A 65 -1.59 -11.37 -0.21
CA LEU A 65 -1.58 -12.31 0.92
C LEU A 65 -1.31 -11.60 2.25
N ARG A 66 -0.30 -10.72 2.28
CA ARG A 66 0.03 -9.91 3.47
C ARG A 66 -1.09 -8.96 3.87
N SER A 67 -1.86 -8.46 2.90
CA SER A 67 -2.96 -7.53 3.16
C SER A 67 -4.19 -8.19 3.77
N TYR A 68 -4.35 -9.51 3.63
CA TYR A 68 -5.54 -10.24 4.09
C TYR A 68 -5.27 -11.32 5.13
N LEU A 69 -4.09 -11.96 5.14
CA LEU A 69 -3.77 -13.02 6.10
C LEU A 69 -3.62 -12.47 7.52
N PHE A 70 -4.12 -13.21 8.51
CA PHE A 70 -3.99 -12.88 9.94
C PHE A 70 -4.48 -11.47 10.28
N THR A 71 -5.69 -11.10 9.86
CA THR A 71 -6.29 -9.76 9.97
C THR A 71 -5.70 -8.72 9.00
N GLY A 72 -4.63 -9.05 8.30
CA GLY A 72 -3.98 -8.21 7.31
C GLY A 72 -2.98 -7.20 7.86
N PHE A 73 -1.90 -7.00 7.11
CA PHE A 73 -0.92 -5.96 7.35
C PHE A 73 -0.64 -5.22 6.04
N PRO A 74 -1.58 -4.35 5.58
CA PRO A 74 -1.51 -3.67 4.29
C PRO A 74 -0.57 -2.46 4.28
N TRP A 75 0.48 -2.49 5.07
CA TRP A 75 1.47 -1.42 5.13
C TRP A 75 2.54 -1.61 4.05
N LEU A 76 3.10 -0.50 3.57
CA LEU A 76 4.16 -0.50 2.56
C LEU A 76 3.76 -1.24 1.27
N ILE A 77 2.55 -0.97 0.77
CA ILE A 77 2.14 -1.40 -0.57
C ILE A 77 2.95 -0.60 -1.57
N SER A 78 3.76 -1.30 -2.38
CA SER A 78 4.71 -0.66 -3.29
C SER A 78 4.04 0.24 -4.32
N GLY A 79 2.83 -0.11 -4.76
CA GLY A 79 2.07 0.66 -5.74
C GLY A 79 1.64 2.05 -5.27
N THR A 80 1.62 2.31 -3.95
CA THR A 80 1.33 3.65 -3.42
C THR A 80 2.41 4.67 -3.79
N MET A 81 3.63 4.22 -4.11
CA MET A 81 4.71 5.08 -4.60
C MET A 81 4.40 5.73 -5.96
N LEU A 82 3.45 5.18 -6.70
CA LEU A 82 3.04 5.71 -8.00
C LEU A 82 1.96 6.80 -7.90
N ALA A 83 1.42 7.05 -6.71
CA ALA A 83 0.45 8.14 -6.50
C ALA A 83 1.04 9.48 -6.97
N ASP A 84 0.22 10.27 -7.67
CA ASP A 84 0.59 11.56 -8.27
C ASP A 84 1.74 11.50 -9.29
N SER A 85 2.18 10.30 -9.69
CA SER A 85 3.19 10.11 -10.71
C SER A 85 2.60 10.12 -12.13
N TRP A 86 3.46 10.01 -13.13
CA TRP A 86 3.07 9.89 -14.54
C TRP A 86 2.40 8.57 -14.88
N ILE A 87 2.48 7.58 -13.98
CA ILE A 87 1.93 6.23 -14.15
C ILE A 87 0.65 6.04 -13.31
N ASP A 88 0.19 7.10 -12.66
CA ASP A 88 -0.98 7.08 -11.79
C ASP A 88 -2.31 6.81 -12.52
N GLY A 89 -2.36 6.96 -13.84
CA GLY A 89 -3.56 6.71 -14.63
C GLY A 89 -4.16 5.30 -14.48
N PHE A 90 -3.38 4.33 -14.04
CA PHE A 90 -3.87 2.97 -13.78
C PHE A 90 -4.54 2.81 -12.41
N THR A 91 -4.37 3.75 -11.49
CA THR A 91 -4.89 3.67 -10.12
C THR A 91 -6.42 3.49 -10.05
N PRO A 92 -7.24 4.23 -10.83
CA PRO A 92 -8.69 4.04 -10.80
C PRO A 92 -9.13 2.66 -11.28
N VAL A 93 -8.35 1.99 -12.13
CA VAL A 93 -8.69 0.70 -12.74
C VAL A 93 -8.23 -0.47 -11.88
N PHE A 94 -6.99 -0.43 -11.39
CA PHE A 94 -6.32 -1.58 -10.75
C PHE A 94 -6.02 -1.38 -9.27
N GLY A 95 -6.21 -0.17 -8.75
CA GLY A 95 -5.89 0.15 -7.35
C GLY A 95 -4.40 0.09 -7.04
N ALA A 96 -4.07 0.19 -5.74
CA ALA A 96 -2.69 0.20 -5.27
C ALA A 96 -1.93 -1.11 -5.59
N GLN A 97 -2.60 -2.26 -5.48
CA GLN A 97 -1.97 -3.56 -5.77
C GLN A 97 -1.65 -3.74 -7.26
N GLY A 98 -2.53 -3.25 -8.15
CA GLY A 98 -2.23 -3.24 -9.57
C GLY A 98 -1.08 -2.31 -9.92
N ASN A 99 -0.96 -1.18 -9.23
CA ASN A 99 0.19 -0.30 -9.33
C ASN A 99 1.48 -0.97 -8.83
N SER A 100 1.43 -1.81 -7.79
CA SER A 100 2.58 -2.62 -7.36
C SER A 100 3.06 -3.53 -8.49
N PHE A 101 2.14 -4.21 -9.18
CA PHE A 101 2.47 -5.01 -10.34
C PHE A 101 3.19 -4.19 -11.42
N LEU A 102 2.64 -3.03 -11.77
CA LEU A 102 3.22 -2.13 -12.78
C LEU A 102 4.60 -1.61 -12.39
N LEU A 103 4.78 -1.21 -11.14
CA LEU A 103 6.08 -0.74 -10.63
C LEU A 103 7.16 -1.80 -10.79
N ILE A 104 6.87 -3.03 -10.36
CA ILE A 104 7.82 -4.14 -10.46
C ILE A 104 8.01 -4.58 -11.91
N LEU A 105 6.97 -4.51 -12.74
CA LEU A 105 7.06 -4.77 -14.18
C LEU A 105 7.99 -3.77 -14.87
N ILE A 106 7.87 -2.49 -14.58
CA ILE A 106 8.75 -1.44 -15.11
C ILE A 106 10.19 -1.73 -14.70
N GLY A 107 10.43 -2.04 -13.42
CA GLY A 107 11.76 -2.45 -12.95
C GLY A 107 12.31 -3.67 -13.69
N SER A 108 11.49 -4.68 -13.93
CA SER A 108 11.85 -5.90 -14.68
C SER A 108 12.18 -5.59 -16.14
N ILE A 109 11.41 -4.71 -16.78
CA ILE A 109 11.66 -4.26 -18.16
C ILE A 109 12.99 -3.49 -18.23
N LEU A 110 13.22 -2.55 -17.32
CA LEU A 110 14.47 -1.77 -17.28
C LEU A 110 15.69 -2.65 -17.05
N TYR A 111 15.57 -3.64 -16.16
CA TYR A 111 16.64 -4.62 -15.96
C TYR A 111 16.94 -5.41 -17.24
N ARG A 112 15.91 -5.96 -17.90
CA ARG A 112 16.06 -6.70 -19.16
C ARG A 112 16.63 -5.81 -20.27
N PHE A 113 16.12 -4.60 -20.40
CA PHE A 113 16.61 -3.62 -21.37
C PHE A 113 18.11 -3.36 -21.19
N SER A 114 18.55 -3.07 -19.96
CA SER A 114 19.96 -2.86 -19.63
C SER A 114 20.82 -4.09 -19.93
N PHE A 115 20.33 -5.29 -19.58
CA PHE A 115 21.05 -6.54 -19.82
C PHE A 115 21.20 -6.86 -21.30
N GLU A 116 20.16 -6.60 -22.13
CA GLU A 116 20.20 -6.84 -23.57
C GLU A 116 21.08 -5.82 -24.30
N ILE A 117 21.13 -4.56 -23.85
CA ILE A 117 22.09 -3.56 -24.35
C ILE A 117 23.52 -4.05 -24.15
N HIS A 118 23.87 -4.53 -22.96
CA HIS A 118 25.21 -5.04 -22.67
C HIS A 118 25.58 -6.23 -23.55
N LYS A 119 24.61 -7.05 -23.94
CA LYS A 119 24.79 -8.20 -24.86
C LYS A 119 24.65 -7.83 -26.32
N LYS A 120 24.48 -6.54 -26.67
CA LYS A 120 24.26 -6.06 -28.04
C LYS A 120 23.10 -6.76 -28.76
N ARG A 121 22.03 -7.09 -28.02
CA ARG A 121 20.84 -7.71 -28.55
C ARG A 121 19.73 -6.67 -28.82
N ALA A 122 18.65 -7.11 -29.46
CA ALA A 122 17.53 -6.23 -29.77
C ALA A 122 16.83 -5.74 -28.49
N THR A 123 16.82 -4.44 -28.28
CA THR A 123 16.18 -3.77 -27.12
C THR A 123 14.85 -3.12 -27.46
N LEU A 124 14.52 -3.05 -28.74
CA LEU A 124 13.33 -2.40 -29.26
C LEU A 124 12.01 -2.89 -28.61
N PRO A 125 11.79 -4.19 -28.34
CA PRO A 125 10.58 -4.66 -27.68
C PRO A 125 10.39 -4.10 -26.28
N TYR A 126 11.48 -3.95 -25.52
CA TYR A 126 11.41 -3.40 -24.14
C TYR A 126 11.12 -1.90 -24.15
N ALA A 127 11.74 -1.16 -25.07
CA ALA A 127 11.44 0.26 -25.26
C ALA A 127 9.99 0.48 -25.68
N PHE A 128 9.49 -0.35 -26.60
CA PHE A 128 8.08 -0.31 -27.00
C PHE A 128 7.14 -0.59 -25.84
N LEU A 129 7.42 -1.62 -25.04
CA LEU A 129 6.59 -1.98 -23.87
C LEU A 129 6.57 -0.87 -22.83
N LEU A 130 7.71 -0.25 -22.52
CA LEU A 130 7.77 0.92 -21.66
C LEU A 130 6.94 2.08 -22.20
N SER A 131 7.12 2.43 -23.47
CA SER A 131 6.36 3.50 -24.11
C SER A 131 4.86 3.21 -24.09
N PHE A 132 4.46 1.97 -24.28
CA PHE A 132 3.08 1.54 -24.21
C PHE A 132 2.50 1.72 -22.81
N VAL A 133 3.21 1.33 -21.75
CA VAL A 133 2.78 1.53 -20.36
C VAL A 133 2.58 3.03 -20.07
N PHE A 134 3.56 3.87 -20.42
CA PHE A 134 3.45 5.31 -20.17
C PHE A 134 2.32 5.96 -20.99
N MET A 135 2.17 5.61 -22.26
CA MET A 135 1.12 6.12 -23.13
C MET A 135 -0.26 5.73 -22.60
N THR A 136 -0.43 4.45 -22.23
CA THR A 136 -1.70 3.97 -21.67
C THR A 136 -2.04 4.69 -20.36
N SER A 137 -1.06 4.89 -19.48
CA SER A 137 -1.28 5.65 -18.25
C SER A 137 -1.72 7.08 -18.52
N TYR A 138 -1.06 7.74 -19.46
CA TYR A 138 -1.41 9.11 -19.86
C TYR A 138 -2.85 9.19 -20.38
N LEU A 139 -3.26 8.25 -21.23
CA LEU A 139 -4.64 8.18 -21.75
C LEU A 139 -5.65 7.91 -20.63
N LEU A 140 -5.36 7.00 -19.71
CA LEU A 140 -6.24 6.69 -18.58
C LEU A 140 -6.37 7.87 -17.61
N LYS A 141 -5.31 8.64 -17.42
CA LYS A 141 -5.30 9.82 -16.55
C LYS A 141 -6.19 10.95 -17.08
N SER A 142 -6.44 10.99 -18.39
CA SER A 142 -7.33 11.98 -19.02
C SER A 142 -8.83 11.65 -18.89
N ILE A 143 -9.16 10.45 -18.37
CA ILE A 143 -10.54 10.00 -18.18
C ILE A 143 -11.04 10.51 -16.83
N GLU A 144 -12.18 11.21 -16.83
CA GLU A 144 -12.93 11.51 -15.61
C GLU A 144 -13.72 10.28 -15.20
N TRP A 145 -13.26 9.58 -14.13
CA TRP A 145 -13.85 8.34 -13.66
C TRP A 145 -15.08 8.53 -12.77
N THR A 146 -15.26 9.75 -12.23
CA THR A 146 -16.35 10.08 -11.30
C THR A 146 -16.87 11.45 -11.57
N ASP A 147 -18.19 11.61 -11.58
CA ASP A 147 -18.87 12.89 -11.65
C ASP A 147 -19.24 13.38 -10.26
N ILE A 148 -19.14 14.69 -10.04
CA ILE A 148 -19.64 15.32 -8.81
C ILE A 148 -21.15 15.38 -8.88
N SER A 149 -21.84 14.53 -8.12
CA SER A 149 -23.30 14.48 -8.10
C SER A 149 -23.90 15.40 -7.05
N LYS A 150 -23.24 15.59 -5.93
CA LYS A 150 -23.74 16.38 -4.79
C LYS A 150 -22.58 16.86 -3.92
N GLU A 151 -22.68 18.10 -3.47
CA GLU A 151 -21.83 18.64 -2.39
C GLU A 151 -22.51 18.43 -1.05
N ILE A 152 -21.76 17.95 -0.06
CA ILE A 152 -22.23 17.80 1.32
C ILE A 152 -21.37 18.60 2.27
N ARG A 153 -21.99 19.15 3.32
CA ARG A 153 -21.26 19.84 4.38
C ARG A 153 -20.71 18.82 5.37
N VAL A 154 -19.38 18.81 5.51
CA VAL A 154 -18.69 17.88 6.42
C VAL A 154 -18.08 18.65 7.58
N SER A 155 -18.25 18.12 8.78
CA SER A 155 -17.53 18.59 9.96
C SER A 155 -16.66 17.48 10.51
N ILE A 156 -15.39 17.78 10.68
CA ILE A 156 -14.39 16.85 11.23
C ILE A 156 -14.03 17.36 12.62
N TYR A 157 -14.21 16.51 13.62
CA TYR A 157 -13.88 16.80 15.00
C TYR A 157 -12.67 15.97 15.43
N GLN A 158 -11.66 16.66 15.98
CA GLN A 158 -10.46 16.02 16.50
C GLN A 158 -10.28 16.38 17.98
N PRO A 159 -10.29 15.39 18.89
CA PRO A 159 -10.22 15.63 20.33
C PRO A 159 -8.85 16.10 20.80
N ASN A 160 -7.82 15.90 20.00
CA ASN A 160 -6.41 16.26 20.29
C ASN A 160 -5.96 15.74 21.67
N LEU A 161 -6.19 14.43 21.90
CA LEU A 161 -5.75 13.71 23.10
C LEU A 161 -4.38 13.10 22.88
N THR A 162 -3.57 13.03 23.93
CA THR A 162 -2.34 12.23 23.92
C THR A 162 -2.69 10.74 23.80
N LEU A 163 -1.74 9.91 23.40
CA LEU A 163 -1.96 8.46 23.31
C LEU A 163 -2.26 7.84 24.68
N GLU A 164 -1.64 8.38 25.73
CA GLU A 164 -1.85 7.94 27.12
C GLU A 164 -3.26 8.30 27.61
N ASP A 165 -3.72 9.52 27.32
CA ASP A 165 -5.05 9.97 27.71
C ASP A 165 -6.15 9.26 26.92
N LYS A 166 -5.92 8.90 25.66
CA LYS A 166 -6.93 8.34 24.76
C LYS A 166 -7.64 7.11 25.36
N TRP A 167 -6.90 6.25 26.05
CA TRP A 167 -7.40 5.02 26.66
C TRP A 167 -7.70 5.15 28.15
N SER A 168 -7.51 6.36 28.73
CA SER A 168 -7.91 6.64 30.11
C SER A 168 -9.42 6.87 30.21
N GLN A 169 -9.99 6.67 31.40
CA GLN A 169 -11.41 7.02 31.64
C GLN A 169 -11.68 8.51 31.34
N TYR A 170 -10.76 9.38 31.67
CA TYR A 170 -10.86 10.81 31.38
C TYR A 170 -10.94 11.06 29.87
N GLY A 171 -10.06 10.46 29.09
CA GLY A 171 -10.04 10.62 27.63
C GLY A 171 -11.32 10.09 26.97
N ILE A 172 -11.82 8.94 27.42
CA ILE A 172 -13.07 8.37 26.93
C ILE A 172 -14.25 9.33 27.21
N ILE A 173 -14.39 9.82 28.44
CA ILE A 173 -15.46 10.76 28.82
C ILE A 173 -15.33 12.07 28.04
N LYS A 174 -14.12 12.61 27.89
CA LYS A 174 -13.87 13.84 27.14
C LYS A 174 -14.25 13.68 25.67
N THR A 175 -13.89 12.57 25.06
CA THR A 175 -14.24 12.28 23.66
C THR A 175 -15.76 12.13 23.51
N HIS A 176 -16.40 11.41 24.40
CA HIS A 176 -17.87 11.23 24.37
C HIS A 176 -18.62 12.57 24.50
N ASN A 177 -18.24 13.40 25.47
CA ASN A 177 -18.84 14.72 25.65
C ASN A 177 -18.60 15.66 24.46
N MET A 178 -17.45 15.54 23.79
CA MET A 178 -17.17 16.27 22.58
C MET A 178 -18.06 15.81 21.43
N MET A 179 -18.23 14.49 21.25
CA MET A 179 -19.12 13.93 20.24
C MET A 179 -20.57 14.37 20.45
N GLU A 180 -21.06 14.30 21.68
CA GLU A 180 -22.43 14.73 22.05
C GLU A 180 -22.64 16.22 21.72
N LYS A 181 -21.74 17.09 22.14
CA LYS A 181 -21.79 18.53 21.82
C LYS A 181 -21.74 18.78 20.33
N ALA A 182 -20.91 18.03 19.57
CA ALA A 182 -20.81 18.17 18.14
C ALA A 182 -22.11 17.80 17.43
N ILE A 183 -22.78 16.73 17.88
CA ILE A 183 -24.08 16.28 17.36
C ILE A 183 -25.17 17.32 17.66
N LEU A 184 -25.25 17.79 18.90
CA LEU A 184 -26.26 18.76 19.31
C LEU A 184 -26.15 20.12 18.56
N ASN A 185 -24.93 20.50 18.20
CA ASN A 185 -24.65 21.75 17.47
C ASN A 185 -24.67 21.59 15.95
N SER A 186 -25.06 20.45 15.41
CA SER A 186 -24.89 20.09 14.00
C SER A 186 -26.10 20.40 13.09
N ASN A 187 -27.00 21.28 13.49
CA ASN A 187 -28.33 21.53 12.86
C ASN A 187 -28.35 21.78 11.33
N GLU A 188 -27.21 21.96 10.66
CA GLU A 188 -27.13 22.22 9.22
C GLU A 188 -26.10 21.34 8.48
N ARG A 189 -25.60 20.27 9.10
CA ARG A 189 -24.53 19.46 8.55
C ARG A 189 -25.01 18.05 8.20
N GLU A 190 -24.68 17.60 7.02
CA GLU A 190 -25.11 16.29 6.53
C GLU A 190 -24.19 15.14 7.00
N LEU A 191 -22.92 15.43 7.28
CA LEU A 191 -21.93 14.44 7.72
C LEU A 191 -21.04 14.98 8.85
N ILE A 192 -20.94 14.22 9.93
CA ILE A 192 -20.03 14.49 11.04
C ILE A 192 -19.05 13.33 11.13
N VAL A 193 -17.76 13.63 11.08
CA VAL A 193 -16.67 12.64 11.15
C VAL A 193 -15.97 12.77 12.50
N PHE A 194 -15.89 11.67 13.23
CA PHE A 194 -15.16 11.54 14.48
C PHE A 194 -13.96 10.63 14.31
N PRO A 195 -12.86 10.77 15.15
CA PRO A 195 -11.66 9.95 15.08
C PRO A 195 -11.87 8.51 15.56
#